data_b550bae62ccf58e3b0523afc805c9228
#
_entry.id   b550bae62ccf58e3b0523afc805c9228
#
_cell.length_a   1.000
_cell.length_b   1.000
_cell.length_c   1.000
_cell.angle_alpha   90.00
_cell.angle_beta   90.00
_cell.angle_gamma   90.00
#
_symmetry.space_group_name_H-M   'P 1'
#
loop_
_entity.id
_entity.type
_entity.pdbx_description
1 polymer ?
#
loop_
_entity_poly.entity_id
_entity_poly.type
_entity_poly.pdbx_seq_one_letter_code
_entity_poly.pdbx_strand_id
1 'polypeptide(L)'
;MKRVLWMKLLSMVVCLSFFMGGYTTTLAGEWNEKPIMCANEVETFDAINTKKEELVFKAVQFTKVRTETGLAKKPVGVAVDMYVNPETGTYTIIEFHPTYESYCVISYGTNFQVFIGGVQ
;
A
#
# COMPACT_ATOMS: atom_id res chain seq x y z
N MET A 1 57.79 -20.73 2.19
CA MET A 1 56.82 -21.18 1.20
C MET A 1 55.50 -21.63 1.80
N LYS A 2 55.44 -22.29 2.92
CA LYS A 2 54.19 -22.72 3.55
C LYS A 2 53.31 -21.56 4.05
N ARG A 3 53.86 -20.41 4.41
CA ARG A 3 53.08 -19.24 4.89
C ARG A 3 52.32 -18.50 3.79
N VAL A 4 52.79 -18.50 2.55
CA VAL A 4 52.16 -17.83 1.42
C VAL A 4 50.95 -18.61 0.93
N LEU A 5 51.00 -19.95 0.99
CA LEU A 5 49.86 -20.79 0.62
C LEU A 5 48.66 -20.65 1.59
N TRP A 6 48.96 -20.51 2.88
CA TRP A 6 47.96 -20.30 3.91
C TRP A 6 47.25 -18.96 3.76
N MET A 7 47.97 -17.89 3.46
CA MET A 7 47.39 -16.57 3.24
C MET A 7 46.51 -16.53 2.00
N LYS A 8 46.87 -17.23 0.93
CA LYS A 8 46.02 -17.34 -0.26
C LYS A 8 44.75 -18.14 -0.01
N LEU A 9 44.79 -19.19 0.78
CA LEU A 9 43.63 -19.97 1.16
C LEU A 9 42.69 -19.19 2.07
N LEU A 10 43.21 -18.42 3.02
CA LEU A 10 42.41 -17.56 3.90
C LEU A 10 41.72 -16.44 3.12
N SER A 11 42.42 -15.83 2.17
CA SER A 11 41.82 -14.80 1.30
C SER A 11 40.69 -15.35 0.44
N MET A 12 40.83 -16.58 -0.05
CA MET A 12 39.79 -17.21 -0.88
C MET A 12 38.54 -17.58 -0.09
N VAL A 13 38.69 -18.03 1.15
CA VAL A 13 37.56 -18.36 2.05
C VAL A 13 36.83 -17.09 2.47
N VAL A 14 37.51 -15.99 2.73
CA VAL A 14 36.91 -14.71 3.08
C VAL A 14 36.10 -14.14 1.88
N CYS A 15 36.63 -14.24 0.67
CA CYS A 15 35.89 -13.81 -0.54
C CYS A 15 34.62 -14.63 -0.78
N LEU A 16 34.63 -15.93 -0.56
CA LEU A 16 33.47 -16.80 -0.71
C LEU A 16 32.39 -16.50 0.33
N SER A 17 32.78 -16.21 1.57
CA SER A 17 31.83 -15.83 2.64
C SER A 17 31.17 -14.49 2.36
N PHE A 18 31.86 -13.56 1.74
CA PHE A 18 31.32 -12.25 1.38
C PHE A 18 30.32 -12.37 0.22
N PHE A 19 30.52 -13.29 -0.72
CA PHE A 19 29.61 -13.51 -1.84
C PHE A 19 28.30 -14.14 -1.43
N MET A 20 28.27 -15.01 -0.44
CA MET A 20 27.02 -15.64 0.04
C MET A 20 26.16 -14.73 0.89
N GLY A 21 26.74 -13.76 1.58
CA GLY A 21 25.99 -12.79 2.39
C GLY A 21 25.24 -11.73 1.60
N GLY A 22 25.58 -11.51 0.33
CA GLY A 22 24.97 -10.48 -0.51
C GLY A 22 23.67 -10.90 -1.22
N TYR A 23 23.36 -12.19 -1.25
CA TYR A 23 22.20 -12.69 -2.01
C TYR A 23 20.89 -12.76 -1.23
N THR A 24 20.91 -12.57 0.09
CA THR A 24 19.74 -12.78 0.94
C THR A 24 18.91 -11.54 1.20
N THR A 25 19.34 -10.35 0.76
CA THR A 25 18.70 -9.08 1.18
C THR A 25 17.99 -8.30 0.07
N THR A 26 18.02 -8.76 -1.19
CA THR A 26 17.61 -7.90 -2.32
C THR A 26 16.29 -8.26 -2.98
N LEU A 27 15.58 -9.30 -2.55
CA LEU A 27 14.41 -9.81 -3.28
C LEU A 27 13.09 -9.76 -2.51
N ALA A 28 13.08 -9.37 -1.25
CA ALA A 28 11.85 -9.24 -0.46
C ALA A 28 11.57 -7.77 -0.19
N GLY A 29 10.46 -7.28 -0.71
CA GLY A 29 9.94 -5.99 -0.29
C GLY A 29 9.60 -6.01 1.19
N GLU A 30 9.72 -4.88 1.86
CA GLU A 30 9.30 -4.73 3.25
C GLU A 30 7.83 -4.31 3.31
N TRP A 31 7.09 -4.94 4.21
CA TRP A 31 5.73 -4.52 4.51
C TRP A 31 5.77 -3.34 5.47
N ASN A 32 5.27 -2.19 5.02
CA ASN A 32 5.17 -1.00 5.85
C ASN A 32 3.70 -0.73 6.19
N GLU A 33 3.46 -0.29 7.40
CA GLU A 33 2.14 0.14 7.81
C GLU A 33 1.91 1.60 7.40
N LYS A 34 0.76 1.84 6.79
CA LYS A 34 0.31 3.17 6.44
C LYS A 34 -0.88 3.53 7.33
N PRO A 35 -0.86 4.65 8.04
CA PRO A 35 -2.00 5.05 8.86
C PRO A 35 -3.21 5.35 7.96
N ILE A 36 -4.37 4.82 8.35
CA ILE A 36 -5.63 5.02 7.67
C ILE A 36 -6.57 5.70 8.65
N MET A 37 -7.27 6.74 8.19
CA MET A 37 -8.26 7.45 9.00
C MET A 37 -9.65 6.89 8.71
N CYS A 38 -10.32 6.38 9.72
CA CYS A 38 -11.69 5.92 9.63
C CYS A 38 -12.61 6.84 10.43
N ALA A 39 -13.74 7.16 9.86
CA ALA A 39 -14.72 8.07 10.47
C ALA A 39 -16.14 7.60 10.14
N ASN A 40 -17.12 8.21 10.78
CA ASN A 40 -18.53 7.96 10.45
C ASN A 40 -18.89 8.61 9.11
N GLU A 41 -20.11 8.31 8.64
CA GLU A 41 -20.61 8.81 7.37
C GLU A 41 -20.61 10.33 7.30
N VAL A 42 -21.11 10.99 8.34
CA VAL A 42 -21.25 12.45 8.35
C VAL A 42 -19.90 13.15 8.25
N GLU A 43 -18.95 12.76 9.05
CA GLU A 43 -17.59 13.35 9.04
C GLU A 43 -16.88 13.13 7.71
N THR A 44 -17.01 11.93 7.16
CA THR A 44 -16.35 11.57 5.90
C THR A 44 -16.92 12.38 4.74
N PHE A 45 -18.23 12.43 4.60
CA PHE A 45 -18.86 13.14 3.49
C PHE A 45 -18.83 14.66 3.66
N ASP A 46 -18.78 15.18 4.88
CA ASP A 46 -18.53 16.60 5.10
C ASP A 46 -17.13 17.01 4.60
N ALA A 47 -16.13 16.19 4.85
CA ALA A 47 -14.78 16.43 4.34
C ALA A 47 -14.72 16.40 2.81
N ILE A 48 -15.38 15.45 2.19
CA ILE A 48 -15.46 15.34 0.72
C ILE A 48 -16.21 16.53 0.13
N ASN A 49 -17.33 16.92 0.72
CA ASN A 49 -18.14 18.05 0.27
C ASN A 49 -17.41 19.38 0.45
N THR A 50 -16.64 19.55 1.51
CA THR A 50 -15.83 20.75 1.72
C THR A 50 -14.81 20.96 0.61
N LYS A 51 -14.25 19.88 0.09
CA LYS A 51 -13.32 19.91 -1.03
C LYS A 51 -14.03 19.96 -2.39
N LYS A 52 -15.34 19.93 -2.42
CA LYS A 52 -16.18 19.91 -3.63
C LYS A 52 -15.79 18.77 -4.58
N GLU A 53 -15.52 17.63 -4.03
CA GLU A 53 -15.20 16.42 -4.78
C GLU A 53 -16.49 15.67 -5.13
N GLU A 54 -16.54 15.11 -6.32
CA GLU A 54 -17.67 14.34 -6.84
C GLU A 54 -17.28 12.89 -7.06
N LEU A 55 -18.23 11.98 -6.88
CA LEU A 55 -18.01 10.56 -7.11
C LEU A 55 -17.72 10.30 -8.59
N VAL A 56 -16.57 9.71 -8.89
CA VAL A 56 -16.17 9.37 -10.26
C VAL A 56 -15.95 7.88 -10.47
N PHE A 57 -15.82 7.12 -9.40
CA PHE A 57 -15.45 5.71 -9.50
C PHE A 57 -16.04 4.94 -8.33
N LYS A 58 -16.62 3.77 -8.63
CA LYS A 58 -17.07 2.80 -7.63
C LYS A 58 -16.53 1.43 -8.00
N ALA A 59 -16.04 0.71 -7.02
CA ALA A 59 -15.61 -0.66 -7.20
C ALA A 59 -15.82 -1.46 -5.92
N VAL A 60 -15.65 -2.75 -6.05
CA VAL A 60 -15.61 -3.66 -4.90
C VAL A 60 -14.22 -4.31 -4.92
N GLN A 61 -13.49 -4.13 -3.86
CA GLN A 61 -12.22 -4.83 -3.69
C GLN A 61 -12.41 -6.06 -2.81
N PHE A 62 -11.61 -7.06 -3.05
CA PHE A 62 -11.58 -8.24 -2.20
C PHE A 62 -10.40 -8.14 -1.25
N THR A 63 -10.69 -8.10 0.04
CA THR A 63 -9.66 -7.96 1.06
C THR A 63 -9.97 -8.84 2.26
N LYS A 64 -8.92 -9.26 2.95
CA LYS A 64 -9.08 -9.98 4.22
C LYS A 64 -9.16 -8.96 5.34
N VAL A 65 -10.33 -8.85 5.92
CA VAL A 65 -10.55 -7.93 7.05
C VAL A 65 -10.02 -8.54 8.34
N ARG A 66 -9.64 -7.66 9.26
CA ARG A 66 -9.22 -8.08 10.59
C ARG A 66 -10.45 -8.40 11.44
N THR A 67 -10.44 -9.55 12.08
CA THR A 67 -11.44 -9.98 13.05
C THR A 67 -10.82 -10.04 14.45
N GLU A 68 -11.63 -10.35 15.46
CA GLU A 68 -11.15 -10.50 16.84
C GLU A 68 -10.06 -11.56 16.98
N THR A 69 -10.07 -12.57 16.12
CA THR A 69 -9.11 -13.68 16.15
C THR A 69 -7.96 -13.52 15.16
N GLY A 70 -7.83 -12.37 14.51
CA GLY A 70 -6.80 -12.10 13.52
C GLY A 70 -7.38 -11.77 12.15
N LEU A 71 -6.65 -12.07 11.08
CA LEU A 71 -7.14 -11.87 9.71
C LEU A 71 -8.17 -12.94 9.35
N ALA A 72 -9.23 -12.53 8.69
CA ALA A 72 -10.23 -13.46 8.17
C ALA A 72 -9.59 -14.44 7.18
N LYS A 73 -10.06 -15.67 7.20
CA LYS A 73 -9.53 -16.74 6.32
C LYS A 73 -9.89 -16.51 4.87
N LYS A 74 -11.06 -15.91 4.60
CA LYS A 74 -11.55 -15.64 3.26
C LYS A 74 -11.63 -14.14 3.02
N PRO A 75 -11.29 -13.67 1.81
CA PRO A 75 -11.50 -12.28 1.47
C PRO A 75 -13.00 -11.96 1.41
N VAL A 76 -13.34 -10.74 1.78
CA VAL A 76 -14.70 -10.19 1.66
C VAL A 76 -14.67 -9.02 0.69
N GLY A 77 -15.83 -8.75 0.06
CA GLY A 77 -16.00 -7.59 -0.78
C GLY A 77 -16.18 -6.32 0.06
N VAL A 78 -15.34 -5.33 -0.21
CA VAL A 78 -15.39 -4.02 0.45
C VAL A 78 -15.57 -2.97 -0.62
N ALA A 79 -16.58 -2.11 -0.46
CA ALA A 79 -16.84 -1.03 -1.41
C ALA A 79 -15.71 0.00 -1.37
N VAL A 80 -15.23 0.38 -2.55
CA VAL A 80 -14.22 1.42 -2.73
C VAL A 80 -14.80 2.48 -3.64
N ASP A 81 -14.85 3.71 -3.16
CA ASP A 81 -15.34 4.85 -3.90
C ASP A 81 -14.27 5.90 -4.05
N MET A 82 -14.20 6.52 -5.22
CA MET A 82 -13.26 7.59 -5.50
C MET A 82 -14.00 8.87 -5.82
N TYR A 83 -13.62 9.93 -5.14
CA TYR A 83 -14.14 11.28 -5.31
C TYR A 83 -13.06 12.19 -5.83
N VAL A 84 -13.39 13.07 -6.76
CA VAL A 84 -12.45 13.97 -7.41
C VAL A 84 -13.07 15.34 -7.60
N ASN A 85 -12.30 16.38 -7.40
CA ASN A 85 -12.62 17.72 -7.86
C ASN A 85 -11.81 17.99 -9.15
N PRO A 86 -12.47 18.02 -10.33
CA PRO A 86 -11.74 18.19 -11.58
C PRO A 86 -11.09 19.56 -11.75
N GLU A 87 -11.57 20.58 -11.04
CA GLU A 87 -11.02 21.94 -11.11
C GLU A 87 -9.74 22.07 -10.31
N THR A 88 -9.71 21.51 -9.09
CA THR A 88 -8.55 21.62 -8.20
C THR A 88 -7.59 20.44 -8.33
N GLY A 89 -8.05 19.32 -8.87
CA GLY A 89 -7.29 18.09 -8.95
C GLY A 89 -7.18 17.34 -7.64
N THR A 90 -7.94 17.72 -6.62
CA THR A 90 -7.96 16.97 -5.35
C THR A 90 -8.78 15.69 -5.50
N TYR A 91 -8.39 14.67 -4.77
CA TYR A 91 -9.09 13.38 -4.78
C TYR A 91 -9.11 12.75 -3.40
N THR A 92 -10.08 11.88 -3.18
CA THR A 92 -10.23 11.08 -1.97
C THR A 92 -10.73 9.69 -2.35
N ILE A 93 -10.05 8.67 -1.89
CA ILE A 93 -10.47 7.28 -2.06
C ILE A 93 -10.86 6.74 -0.69
N ILE A 94 -12.09 6.22 -0.59
CA ILE A 94 -12.64 5.68 0.65
C ILE A 94 -13.01 4.22 0.50
N GLU A 95 -12.88 3.48 1.59
CA GLU A 95 -13.42 2.13 1.75
C GLU A 95 -14.54 2.16 2.76
N PHE A 96 -15.60 1.44 2.49
CA PHE A 96 -16.67 1.23 3.46
C PHE A 96 -16.53 -0.12 4.14
N HIS A 97 -16.41 -0.11 5.45
CA HIS A 97 -16.32 -1.31 6.28
C HIS A 97 -17.64 -1.55 7.00
N PRO A 98 -18.53 -2.42 6.47
CA PRO A 98 -19.87 -2.60 7.03
C PRO A 98 -19.88 -3.15 8.45
N THR A 99 -18.89 -3.95 8.82
CA THR A 99 -18.79 -4.52 10.17
C THR A 99 -18.69 -3.44 11.25
N TYR A 100 -18.00 -2.34 10.94
CA TYR A 100 -17.80 -1.23 11.87
C TYR A 100 -18.61 0.00 11.51
N GLU A 101 -19.41 -0.07 10.44
CA GLU A 101 -20.13 1.06 9.87
C GLU A 101 -19.25 2.31 9.70
N SER A 102 -18.01 2.07 9.26
CA SER A 102 -17.00 3.10 9.13
C SER A 102 -16.56 3.28 7.70
N TYR A 103 -16.29 4.54 7.35
CA TYR A 103 -15.65 4.92 6.10
C TYR A 103 -14.17 5.20 6.38
N CYS A 104 -13.31 4.54 5.66
CA CYS A 104 -11.86 4.69 5.86
C CYS A 104 -11.26 5.37 4.63
N VAL A 105 -10.57 6.50 4.85
CA VAL A 105 -9.84 7.19 3.79
C VAL A 105 -8.52 6.44 3.57
N ILE A 106 -8.42 5.76 2.46
CA ILE A 106 -7.23 4.96 2.13
C ILE A 106 -6.21 5.75 1.32
N SER A 107 -6.65 6.78 0.61
CA SER A 107 -5.77 7.67 -0.13
C SER A 107 -6.45 9.01 -0.36
N TYR A 108 -5.70 10.06 -0.30
CA TYR A 108 -6.14 11.41 -0.67
C TYR A 108 -4.94 12.22 -1.13
N GLY A 109 -5.19 13.23 -1.93
CA GLY A 109 -4.12 14.06 -2.42
C GLY A 109 -4.57 15.06 -3.46
N THR A 110 -3.64 15.44 -4.31
CA THR A 110 -3.86 16.41 -5.36
C THR A 110 -3.19 15.95 -6.67
N ASN A 111 -3.28 16.79 -7.70
CA ASN A 111 -2.73 16.51 -9.03
C ASN A 111 -3.32 15.26 -9.69
N PHE A 112 -4.61 15.03 -9.47
CA PHE A 112 -5.31 13.94 -10.15
C PHE A 112 -5.31 14.18 -11.66
N GLN A 113 -4.88 13.17 -12.40
CA GLN A 113 -4.84 13.19 -13.86
C GLN A 113 -5.40 11.89 -14.40
N VAL A 114 -6.18 11.98 -15.47
CA VAL A 114 -6.74 10.82 -16.15
C VAL A 114 -5.97 10.58 -17.43
N PHE A 115 -5.50 9.36 -17.60
CA PHE A 115 -4.86 8.92 -18.83
C PHE A 115 -5.81 7.93 -19.51
N ILE A 116 -6.43 8.36 -20.60
CA ILE A 116 -7.42 7.56 -21.33
C ILE A 116 -6.77 6.99 -22.58
N GLY A 117 -6.91 5.67 -22.75
CA GLY A 117 -6.63 4.98 -24.01
C GLY A 117 -5.17 4.86 -24.39
N GLY A 118 -4.26 5.03 -23.49
CA GLY A 118 -2.87 4.90 -23.82
C GLY A 118 -2.04 4.40 -22.65
N VAL A 119 -1.36 3.32 -22.87
CA VAL A 119 -0.20 2.96 -22.06
C VAL A 119 0.94 3.83 -22.57
N GLN A 120 1.36 4.73 -21.76
CA GLN A 120 2.51 5.56 -22.10
C GLN A 120 3.75 5.07 -21.42
#